data_f4c396331ad31401cbfb6cee19cf710c
#
_entry.id   f4c396331ad31401cbfb6cee19cf710c
#
_cell.length_a   1.000
_cell.length_b   1.000
_cell.length_c   1.000
_cell.angle_alpha   90.00
_cell.angle_beta   90.00
_cell.angle_gamma   90.00
#
_symmetry.space_group_name_H-M   'P 1'
#
loop_
_entity.id
_entity.type
_entity.pdbx_description
1 polymer ?
#
loop_
_entity_poly.entity_id
_entity_poly.type
_entity_poly.pdbx_seq_one_letter_code
_entity_poly.pdbx_strand_id
1 'polypeptide(L)'
;HANWRARANELSRTLKISMLVGEYFIRHYRGHFYAKAQTLARALRQAYDDALARYDLRLMPTLPMKATPLPPANAPLALWCQRGFEMLGNTSPFDVSGHPAMNVPCAMSHGLPVGMMLVGKHFDESTIYRAAHAFEQLGDWREF
;
A
#
# COMPACT_ATOMS: atom_id res chain seq x y z
N HIS A 1 -25.77 -1.79 -9.30
CA HIS A 1 -25.38 -3.22 -9.08
C HIS A 1 -25.39 -4.07 -10.37
N ALA A 2 -26.23 -3.76 -11.39
CA ALA A 2 -26.33 -4.57 -12.61
C ALA A 2 -25.06 -4.51 -13.48
N ASN A 3 -24.43 -3.34 -13.62
CA ASN A 3 -23.32 -3.13 -14.54
C ASN A 3 -22.05 -3.93 -14.18
N TRP A 4 -21.67 -4.01 -12.90
CA TRP A 4 -20.49 -4.78 -12.52
C TRP A 4 -20.69 -6.29 -12.67
N ARG A 5 -21.93 -6.79 -12.47
CA ARG A 5 -22.25 -8.22 -12.67
C ARG A 5 -22.14 -8.63 -14.12
N ALA A 6 -22.60 -7.79 -15.04
CA ALA A 6 -22.49 -8.04 -16.48
C ALA A 6 -21.03 -8.07 -16.96
N ARG A 7 -20.14 -7.34 -16.26
CA ARG A 7 -18.71 -7.19 -16.60
C ARG A 7 -17.76 -7.81 -15.58
N ALA A 8 -18.24 -8.72 -14.73
CA ALA A 8 -17.43 -9.32 -13.65
C ALA A 8 -16.15 -10.03 -14.16
N ASN A 9 -16.18 -10.55 -15.38
CA ASN A 9 -15.03 -11.19 -16.01
C ASN A 9 -13.91 -10.21 -16.39
N GLU A 10 -14.20 -8.92 -16.51
CA GLU A 10 -13.22 -7.87 -16.81
C GLU A 10 -12.45 -7.42 -15.57
N LEU A 11 -12.89 -7.78 -14.37
CA LEU A 11 -12.18 -7.48 -13.14
C LEU A 11 -10.79 -8.14 -13.13
N SER A 12 -9.80 -7.47 -12.53
CA SER A 12 -8.46 -8.02 -12.40
C SER A 12 -8.45 -9.36 -11.66
N ARG A 13 -7.47 -10.21 -11.96
CA ARG A 13 -7.32 -11.52 -11.30
C ARG A 13 -7.14 -11.38 -9.80
N THR A 14 -6.37 -10.39 -9.36
CA THR A 14 -6.13 -10.10 -7.94
C THR A 14 -7.40 -9.67 -7.22
N LEU A 15 -8.22 -8.81 -7.82
CA LEU A 15 -9.50 -8.42 -7.24
C LEU A 15 -10.47 -9.60 -7.13
N LYS A 16 -10.59 -10.42 -8.18
CA LYS A 16 -11.44 -11.62 -8.14
C LYS A 16 -11.05 -12.56 -7.01
N ILE A 17 -9.75 -12.87 -6.86
CA ILE A 17 -9.29 -13.77 -5.80
C ILE A 17 -9.53 -13.17 -4.42
N SER A 18 -9.31 -11.86 -4.24
CA SER A 18 -9.56 -11.18 -2.96
C SER A 18 -11.04 -11.26 -2.57
N MET A 19 -11.96 -11.05 -3.53
CA MET A 19 -13.40 -11.18 -3.29
C MET A 19 -13.79 -12.61 -2.94
N LEU A 20 -13.27 -13.61 -3.65
CA LEU A 20 -13.56 -15.04 -3.38
C LEU A 20 -13.01 -15.50 -2.02
N VAL A 21 -11.81 -15.07 -1.68
CA VAL A 21 -11.19 -15.35 -0.37
C VAL A 21 -11.99 -14.69 0.75
N GLY A 22 -12.39 -13.43 0.57
CA GLY A 22 -13.24 -12.72 1.53
C GLY A 22 -14.56 -13.44 1.78
N GLU A 23 -15.25 -13.85 0.72
CA GLU A 23 -16.51 -14.61 0.81
C GLU A 23 -16.31 -15.97 1.50
N TYR A 24 -15.21 -16.67 1.19
CA TYR A 24 -14.85 -17.91 1.85
C TYR A 24 -14.69 -17.74 3.37
N PHE A 25 -13.96 -16.70 3.80
CA PHE A 25 -13.77 -16.43 5.22
C PHE A 25 -15.09 -16.07 5.93
N ILE A 26 -15.96 -15.30 5.28
CA ILE A 26 -17.27 -14.94 5.85
C ILE A 26 -18.12 -16.21 6.06
N ARG A 27 -18.20 -17.08 5.07
CA ARG A 27 -19.04 -18.30 5.12
C ARG A 27 -18.53 -19.31 6.14
N HIS A 28 -17.22 -19.53 6.20
CA HIS A 28 -16.65 -20.60 7.02
C HIS A 28 -16.30 -20.17 8.44
N TYR A 29 -15.97 -18.88 8.63
CA TYR A 29 -15.46 -18.38 9.92
C TYR A 29 -16.32 -17.26 10.54
N ARG A 30 -17.49 -16.94 9.99
CA ARG A 30 -18.49 -16.03 10.57
C ARG A 30 -17.91 -14.72 11.11
N GLY A 31 -16.94 -14.11 10.44
CA GLY A 31 -16.32 -12.86 10.86
C GLY A 31 -15.26 -12.97 11.96
N HIS A 32 -14.92 -14.17 12.46
CA HIS A 32 -13.91 -14.35 13.49
C HIS A 32 -12.56 -13.72 13.12
N PHE A 33 -12.07 -13.97 11.92
CA PHE A 33 -10.82 -13.38 11.45
C PHE A 33 -10.91 -11.87 11.26
N TYR A 34 -12.06 -11.36 10.84
CA TYR A 34 -12.28 -9.91 10.74
C TYR A 34 -12.18 -9.24 12.12
N ALA A 35 -12.85 -9.79 13.12
CA ALA A 35 -12.80 -9.27 14.49
C ALA A 35 -11.37 -9.27 15.06
N LYS A 36 -10.62 -10.36 14.83
CA LYS A 36 -9.21 -10.45 15.23
C LYS A 36 -8.35 -9.43 14.48
N ALA A 37 -8.55 -9.28 13.17
CA ALA A 37 -7.84 -8.30 12.36
C ALA A 37 -8.10 -6.86 12.84
N GLN A 38 -9.35 -6.51 13.18
CA GLN A 38 -9.70 -5.19 13.75
C GLN A 38 -9.01 -4.93 15.10
N THR A 39 -8.84 -5.97 15.91
CA THR A 39 -8.12 -5.86 17.19
C THR A 39 -6.63 -5.58 16.96
N LEU A 40 -6.01 -6.31 16.02
CA LEU A 40 -4.61 -6.10 15.63
C LEU A 40 -4.40 -4.74 14.95
N ALA A 41 -5.36 -4.28 14.14
CA ALA A 41 -5.32 -2.98 13.51
C ALA A 41 -5.26 -1.83 14.52
N ARG A 42 -5.98 -1.94 15.65
CA ARG A 42 -5.91 -0.95 16.74
C ARG A 42 -4.51 -0.92 17.40
N ALA A 43 -3.92 -2.08 17.65
CA ALA A 43 -2.56 -2.16 18.18
C ALA A 43 -1.52 -1.59 17.22
N LEU A 44 -1.66 -1.87 15.92
CA LEU A 44 -0.81 -1.32 14.87
C LEU A 44 -0.92 0.21 14.81
N ARG A 45 -2.15 0.74 14.81
CA ARG A 45 -2.40 2.18 14.85
C ARG A 45 -1.73 2.84 16.03
N GLN A 46 -1.93 2.29 17.24
CA GLN A 46 -1.32 2.82 18.45
C GLN A 46 0.22 2.87 18.37
N ALA A 47 0.85 1.85 17.82
CA ALA A 47 2.31 1.83 17.64
C ALA A 47 2.81 2.94 16.70
N TYR A 48 2.05 3.27 15.65
CA TYR A 48 2.38 4.42 14.77
C TYR A 48 2.09 5.75 15.45
N ASP A 49 0.97 5.89 16.17
CA ASP A 49 0.65 7.09 16.96
C ASP A 49 1.75 7.37 17.99
N ASP A 50 2.25 6.36 18.71
CA ASP A 50 3.32 6.50 19.69
C ASP A 50 4.65 6.94 19.06
N ALA A 51 4.96 6.44 17.86
CA ALA A 51 6.13 6.86 17.11
C ALA A 51 6.00 8.31 16.63
N LEU A 52 4.86 8.66 16.04
CA LEU A 52 4.58 9.99 15.52
C LEU A 52 4.34 11.04 16.63
N ALA A 53 4.08 10.63 17.86
CA ALA A 53 4.09 11.55 19.01
C ALA A 53 5.49 12.14 19.28
N ARG A 54 6.55 11.43 18.86
CA ARG A 54 7.95 11.84 19.07
C ARG A 54 8.61 12.43 17.81
N TYR A 55 8.03 12.19 16.65
CA TYR A 55 8.55 12.62 15.36
C TYR A 55 7.44 13.27 14.55
N ASP A 56 7.79 14.19 13.67
CA ASP A 56 6.81 14.88 12.81
C ASP A 56 6.35 13.98 11.67
N LEU A 57 7.27 13.20 11.10
CA LEU A 57 7.04 12.30 9.98
C LEU A 57 7.82 11.00 10.15
N ARG A 58 7.32 9.95 9.54
CA ARG A 58 8.06 8.73 9.27
C ARG A 58 8.43 8.66 7.79
N LEU A 59 9.69 8.36 7.50
CA LEU A 59 10.23 8.19 6.16
C LEU A 59 10.63 6.74 5.95
N MET A 60 10.25 6.17 4.80
CA MET A 60 10.59 4.81 4.42
C MET A 60 10.46 4.62 2.90
N PRO A 61 11.07 3.56 2.32
CA PRO A 61 10.77 3.22 0.92
C PRO A 61 9.29 2.92 0.73
N THR A 62 8.69 3.41 -0.35
CA THR A 62 7.25 3.15 -0.63
C THR A 62 7.01 1.67 -0.86
N LEU A 63 7.88 1.02 -1.61
CA LEU A 63 7.78 -0.41 -1.91
C LEU A 63 9.01 -1.14 -1.36
N PRO A 64 8.87 -2.40 -0.93
CA PRO A 64 9.99 -3.20 -0.42
C PRO A 64 10.93 -3.69 -1.54
N MET A 65 10.63 -3.37 -2.78
CA MET A 65 11.32 -3.84 -3.97
C MET A 65 11.25 -2.83 -5.11
N LYS A 66 12.11 -2.96 -6.10
CA LYS A 66 12.00 -2.24 -7.37
C LYS A 66 10.91 -2.85 -8.25
N ALA A 67 10.49 -2.10 -9.28
CA ALA A 67 9.54 -2.59 -10.26
C ALA A 67 10.01 -3.93 -10.85
N THR A 68 9.10 -4.89 -10.90
CA THR A 68 9.35 -6.24 -11.44
C THR A 68 8.79 -6.37 -12.85
N PRO A 69 9.33 -7.27 -13.69
CA PRO A 69 8.77 -7.53 -15.01
C PRO A 69 7.29 -7.90 -14.94
N LEU A 70 6.50 -7.40 -15.88
CA LEU A 70 5.10 -7.78 -16.01
C LEU A 70 4.98 -9.28 -16.32
N PRO A 71 4.02 -10.01 -15.72
CA PRO A 71 3.77 -11.38 -16.08
C PRO A 71 3.34 -11.49 -17.55
N PRO A 72 3.81 -12.49 -18.32
CA PRO A 72 3.30 -12.71 -19.66
C PRO A 72 1.80 -13.05 -19.63
N ALA A 73 1.09 -12.79 -20.72
CA ALA A 73 -0.38 -12.94 -20.79
C ALA A 73 -0.85 -14.36 -20.43
N ASN A 74 -0.07 -15.38 -20.74
CA ASN A 74 -0.31 -16.80 -20.44
C ASN A 74 0.28 -17.28 -19.11
N ALA A 75 0.78 -16.38 -18.28
CA ALA A 75 1.34 -16.74 -16.97
C ALA A 75 0.30 -17.44 -16.08
N PRO A 76 0.73 -18.39 -15.24
CA PRO A 76 -0.15 -19.04 -14.28
C PRO A 76 -0.71 -18.01 -13.27
N LEU A 77 -1.90 -18.28 -12.75
CA LEU A 77 -2.58 -17.38 -11.80
C LEU A 77 -1.70 -17.07 -10.57
N ALA A 78 -0.92 -18.05 -10.10
CA ALA A 78 -0.01 -17.89 -8.97
C ALA A 78 0.99 -16.74 -9.19
N LEU A 79 1.58 -16.64 -10.40
CA LEU A 79 2.52 -15.56 -10.72
C LEU A 79 1.83 -14.20 -10.76
N TRP A 80 0.61 -14.13 -11.30
CA TRP A 80 -0.19 -12.89 -11.28
C TRP A 80 -0.50 -12.43 -9.85
N CYS A 81 -0.89 -13.37 -8.99
CA CYS A 81 -1.15 -13.06 -7.58
C CYS A 81 0.13 -12.65 -6.85
N GLN A 82 1.22 -13.35 -7.06
CA GLN A 82 2.51 -12.98 -6.47
C GLN A 82 2.87 -11.55 -6.86
N ARG A 83 2.89 -11.20 -8.14
CA ARG A 83 3.22 -9.86 -8.62
C ARG A 83 2.28 -8.77 -8.10
N GLY A 84 1.00 -9.10 -7.93
CA GLY A 84 0.00 -8.15 -7.42
C GLY A 84 0.09 -7.91 -5.91
N PHE A 85 0.59 -8.87 -5.13
CA PHE A 85 0.63 -8.76 -3.67
C PHE A 85 2.02 -8.52 -3.08
N GLU A 86 3.11 -8.89 -3.77
CA GLU A 86 4.47 -8.76 -3.23
C GLU A 86 4.88 -7.30 -2.95
N MET A 87 4.27 -6.32 -3.62
CA MET A 87 4.58 -4.91 -3.46
C MET A 87 3.87 -4.23 -2.27
N LEU A 88 2.87 -4.86 -1.65
CA LEU A 88 2.01 -4.22 -0.66
C LEU A 88 2.62 -4.09 0.75
N GLY A 89 3.79 -4.69 0.99
CA GLY A 89 4.36 -4.83 2.33
C GLY A 89 4.53 -3.53 3.11
N ASN A 90 4.88 -2.44 2.45
CA ASN A 90 5.10 -1.14 3.09
C ASN A 90 3.86 -0.23 3.08
N THR A 91 2.91 -0.42 2.15
CA THR A 91 1.74 0.44 2.00
C THR A 91 0.53 -0.05 2.80
N SER A 92 0.28 -1.37 2.81
CA SER A 92 -0.85 -1.98 3.52
C SER A 92 -0.99 -1.59 5.00
N PRO A 93 0.08 -1.41 5.78
CA PRO A 93 -0.04 -0.97 7.16
C PRO A 93 -0.78 0.35 7.33
N PHE A 94 -0.61 1.28 6.37
CA PHE A 94 -1.23 2.61 6.43
C PHE A 94 -2.67 2.59 5.93
N ASP A 95 -3.01 1.72 4.98
CA ASP A 95 -4.41 1.45 4.61
C ASP A 95 -5.21 0.92 5.81
N VAL A 96 -4.57 0.10 6.66
CA VAL A 96 -5.19 -0.48 7.85
C VAL A 96 -5.24 0.51 9.02
N SER A 97 -4.17 1.26 9.26
CA SER A 97 -4.07 2.19 10.39
C SER A 97 -4.75 3.53 10.11
N GLY A 98 -4.90 3.91 8.83
CA GLY A 98 -5.52 5.16 8.39
C GLY A 98 -4.62 6.39 8.51
N HIS A 99 -3.32 6.22 8.72
CA HIS A 99 -2.38 7.33 8.68
C HIS A 99 -2.21 7.86 7.25
N PRO A 100 -2.17 9.18 7.05
CA PRO A 100 -1.90 9.74 5.74
C PRO A 100 -0.48 9.40 5.30
N ALA A 101 -0.35 8.94 4.05
CA ALA A 101 0.92 8.54 3.47
C ALA A 101 1.02 9.08 2.04
N MET A 102 2.19 9.61 1.68
CA MET A 102 2.47 10.17 0.35
C MET A 102 3.73 9.55 -0.23
N ASN A 103 3.67 9.14 -1.48
CA ASN A 103 4.85 8.73 -2.25
C ASN A 103 5.45 9.93 -2.98
N VAL A 104 6.75 10.10 -2.83
CA VAL A 104 7.55 11.09 -3.56
C VAL A 104 8.65 10.36 -4.33
N PRO A 105 8.81 10.56 -5.65
CA PRO A 105 9.96 10.04 -6.37
C PRO A 105 11.24 10.65 -5.78
N CYS A 106 12.24 9.83 -5.46
CA CYS A 106 13.41 10.33 -4.71
C CYS A 106 14.77 9.97 -5.32
N ALA A 107 14.83 9.00 -6.20
CA ALA A 107 16.08 8.59 -6.85
C ALA A 107 15.84 7.65 -8.02
N MET A 108 16.89 7.38 -8.79
CA MET A 108 16.93 6.32 -9.79
C MET A 108 17.83 5.18 -9.31
N SER A 109 17.43 3.93 -9.53
CA SER A 109 18.24 2.75 -9.24
C SER A 109 18.18 1.75 -10.38
N HIS A 110 19.29 1.55 -11.08
CA HIS A 110 19.41 0.69 -12.26
C HIS A 110 18.38 1.05 -13.36
N GLY A 111 18.18 2.34 -13.61
CA GLY A 111 17.25 2.83 -14.62
C GLY A 111 15.77 2.79 -14.21
N LEU A 112 15.45 2.44 -12.97
CA LEU A 112 14.09 2.41 -12.43
C LEU A 112 13.91 3.46 -11.33
N PRO A 113 12.76 4.17 -11.28
CA PRO A 113 12.48 5.13 -10.22
C PRO A 113 12.29 4.44 -8.87
N VAL A 114 12.75 5.10 -7.82
CA VAL A 114 12.54 4.72 -6.41
C VAL A 114 11.66 5.74 -5.75
N GLY A 115 10.68 5.28 -4.98
CA GLY A 115 9.76 6.11 -4.22
C GLY A 115 10.12 6.16 -2.73
N MET A 116 10.10 7.35 -2.18
CA MET A 116 10.16 7.64 -0.76
C MET A 116 8.74 7.86 -0.25
N MET A 117 8.35 7.16 0.80
CA MET A 117 7.05 7.34 1.44
C MET A 117 7.20 8.19 2.71
N LEU A 118 6.43 9.27 2.76
CA LEU A 118 6.28 10.13 3.92
C LEU A 118 4.95 9.80 4.60
N VAL A 119 4.99 9.47 5.88
CA VAL A 119 3.80 9.13 6.68
C VAL A 119 3.69 10.12 7.83
N GLY A 120 2.51 10.71 8.00
CA GLY A 120 2.22 11.73 9.01
C GLY A 120 1.21 11.29 10.04
N LYS A 121 0.96 12.17 11.01
CA LYS A 121 -0.11 12.03 11.99
C LYS A 121 -1.47 12.06 11.30
N HIS A 122 -2.48 11.48 11.93
CA HIS A 122 -3.85 11.57 11.42
C HIS A 122 -4.26 13.04 11.18
N PHE A 123 -4.81 13.31 10.00
CA PHE A 123 -5.27 14.65 9.57
C PHE A 123 -4.18 15.73 9.48
N ASP A 124 -2.89 15.34 9.41
CA ASP A 124 -1.76 16.27 9.25
C ASP A 124 -1.07 16.12 7.90
N GLU A 125 -1.85 16.05 6.83
CA GLU A 125 -1.37 16.00 5.45
C GLU A 125 -0.53 17.25 5.11
N SER A 126 -0.80 18.37 5.77
CA SER A 126 -0.05 19.62 5.58
C SER A 126 1.42 19.48 5.89
N THR A 127 1.78 18.74 6.92
CA THR A 127 3.19 18.46 7.27
C THR A 127 3.85 17.56 6.22
N ILE A 128 3.13 16.57 5.68
CA ILE A 128 3.62 15.72 4.58
C ILE A 128 3.90 16.57 3.34
N TYR A 129 2.96 17.43 2.93
CA TYR A 129 3.13 18.30 1.75
C TYR A 129 4.30 19.26 1.91
N ARG A 130 4.50 19.85 3.08
CA ARG A 130 5.64 20.74 3.34
C ARG A 130 6.96 20.01 3.21
N ALA A 131 7.07 18.79 3.74
CA ALA A 131 8.27 17.97 3.64
C ALA A 131 8.54 17.53 2.18
N ALA A 132 7.51 17.10 1.46
CA ALA A 132 7.61 16.73 0.05
C ALA A 132 8.05 17.93 -0.80
N HIS A 133 7.44 19.10 -0.59
CA HIS A 133 7.80 20.32 -1.29
C HIS A 133 9.26 20.74 -0.99
N ALA A 134 9.67 20.68 0.28
CA ALA A 134 11.07 20.99 0.64
C ALA A 134 12.05 20.03 -0.07
N PHE A 135 11.72 18.76 -0.20
CA PHE A 135 12.53 17.80 -0.93
C PHE A 135 12.60 18.14 -2.42
N GLU A 136 11.47 18.49 -3.06
CA GLU A 136 11.44 18.90 -4.48
C GLU A 136 12.30 20.13 -4.78
N GLN A 137 12.52 21.01 -3.81
CA GLN A 137 13.40 22.18 -3.98
C GLN A 137 14.90 21.84 -3.97
N LEU A 138 15.29 20.61 -3.63
CA LEU A 138 16.70 20.19 -3.63
C LEU A 138 17.26 19.98 -5.04
N GLY A 139 16.42 19.77 -6.04
CA GLY A 139 16.80 19.56 -7.43
C GLY A 139 16.00 18.46 -8.13
N ASP A 140 16.50 18.04 -9.29
CA ASP A 140 15.87 16.92 -10.02
C ASP A 140 16.19 15.59 -9.30
N TRP A 141 15.17 14.95 -8.78
CA TRP A 141 15.28 13.66 -8.10
C TRP A 141 15.91 12.54 -8.96
N ARG A 142 15.95 12.70 -10.29
CA ARG A 142 16.59 11.75 -11.20
C ARG A 142 18.11 11.79 -11.13
N GLU A 143 18.66 12.85 -10.55
CA GLU A 143 20.10 13.07 -10.40
C GLU A 143 20.63 12.65 -9.01
N PHE A 144 19.74 12.16 -8.13
CA PHE A 144 20.06 11.72 -6.78
C PHE A 144 20.44 10.25 -6.72
#